data_37f3cfbf60c7e30c1a5307f6557d7339
#
_entry.id   37f3cfbf60c7e30c1a5307f6557d7339
#
_cell.length_a   1.000
_cell.length_b   1.000
_cell.length_c   1.000
_cell.angle_alpha   90.00
_cell.angle_beta   90.00
_cell.angle_gamma   90.00
#
_symmetry.space_group_name_H-M   'P 1'
#
loop_
_entity.id
_entity.type
_entity.pdbx_description
1 polymer ?
#
loop_
_entity_poly.entity_id
_entity_poly.type
_entity_poly.pdbx_seq_one_letter_code
_entity_poly.pdbx_strand_id
1 'polypeptide(L)'
;MFALGAGAALRFWFIHAYPETQGDPLVYGDIAKNWMLHGIYGLSSAAGIHPTLIRLPGYPLFLMLCFRLFGMEHYNAVMYTQVAFDLASCLLVAGFARKIASLRAGWAALWLAALCPFTANYTATPLTETLELFCISLALYSFATLLENPQWRWVFVLAFAFSYAALLRPDGALLAVALCPAILFYGARLWGTSLMLRMALTCGLLSIVPFVPWTLRNWHTFHVFQPLAPRYATDPGEPTFPGFNRWTRTVCVDLACTWEIYWNGNTDLLHLEDLPKRAFDSPAQHSETKQLFDDYNQSATITPEIDARFARLAKERIHDDPVRYYFALPVARLLDMWLRPRTELLWIELRWWEYSRHPAETEFAAAYAALNLAYLVAACIGLYRWPRFSGAILAFVLLRCALLATLEAPEPRYTLECFPMLFALAGVAFERRSMYLRLPV
;
A
#
# COMPACT_ATOMS: atom_id res chain seq x y z
N MET A 1 -28.77 -1.83 0.40
CA MET A 1 -28.74 -3.17 1.03
C MET A 1 -28.16 -4.23 0.10
N PHE A 2 -28.69 -4.46 -1.10
CA PHE A 2 -28.20 -5.52 -2.01
C PHE A 2 -26.69 -5.44 -2.34
N ALA A 3 -26.15 -4.27 -2.65
CA ALA A 3 -24.73 -4.11 -2.96
C ALA A 3 -23.83 -4.55 -1.78
N LEU A 4 -24.17 -4.17 -0.55
CA LEU A 4 -23.42 -4.57 0.63
C LEU A 4 -23.57 -6.06 0.94
N GLY A 5 -24.76 -6.64 0.71
CA GLY A 5 -24.97 -8.09 0.86
C GLY A 5 -24.12 -8.90 -0.13
N ALA A 6 -24.12 -8.48 -1.41
CA ALA A 6 -23.25 -9.11 -2.42
C ALA A 6 -21.76 -8.89 -2.11
N GLY A 7 -21.39 -7.69 -1.65
CA GLY A 7 -20.03 -7.40 -1.22
C GLY A 7 -19.59 -8.24 -0.01
N ALA A 8 -20.46 -8.43 0.98
CA ALA A 8 -20.20 -9.30 2.13
C ALA A 8 -20.01 -10.76 1.70
N ALA A 9 -20.89 -11.27 0.82
CA ALA A 9 -20.78 -12.63 0.29
C ALA A 9 -19.44 -12.86 -0.42
N LEU A 10 -18.98 -11.89 -1.22
CA LEU A 10 -17.67 -11.94 -1.90
C LEU A 10 -16.52 -12.04 -0.89
N ARG A 11 -16.52 -11.24 0.19
CA ARG A 11 -15.46 -11.22 1.21
C ARG A 11 -15.47 -12.51 2.03
N PHE A 12 -16.63 -12.99 2.43
CA PHE A 12 -16.74 -14.29 3.10
C PHE A 12 -16.27 -15.44 2.22
N TRP A 13 -16.55 -15.37 0.91
CA TRP A 13 -16.01 -16.36 -0.02
C TRP A 13 -14.48 -16.34 -0.04
N PHE A 14 -13.83 -15.17 -0.10
CA PHE A 14 -12.37 -15.08 -0.03
C PHE A 14 -11.81 -15.63 1.28
N ILE A 15 -12.42 -15.32 2.42
CA ILE A 15 -11.99 -15.83 3.73
C ILE A 15 -12.05 -17.37 3.77
N HIS A 16 -13.01 -17.99 3.09
CA HIS A 16 -13.12 -19.44 3.05
C HIS A 16 -12.25 -20.10 1.99
N ALA A 17 -12.06 -19.45 0.83
CA ALA A 17 -11.36 -20.03 -0.30
C ALA A 17 -9.86 -19.74 -0.29
N TYR A 18 -9.45 -18.55 0.19
CA TYR A 18 -8.08 -18.04 0.10
C TYR A 18 -7.63 -17.32 1.39
N PRO A 19 -7.79 -17.94 2.58
CA PRO A 19 -7.28 -17.35 3.82
C PRO A 19 -5.75 -17.39 3.80
N GLU A 20 -5.11 -16.24 4.05
CA GLU A 20 -3.65 -16.16 4.10
C GLU A 20 -3.21 -15.59 5.45
N THR A 21 -2.46 -16.40 6.21
CA THR A 21 -1.97 -16.02 7.54
C THR A 21 -0.46 -16.21 7.71
N GLN A 22 0.27 -16.46 6.61
CA GLN A 22 1.71 -16.66 6.64
C GLN A 22 2.48 -15.34 6.43
N GLY A 23 3.76 -15.33 6.78
CA GLY A 23 4.63 -14.18 6.58
C GLY A 23 4.27 -12.98 7.47
N ASP A 24 4.04 -11.82 6.86
CA ASP A 24 3.76 -10.56 7.56
C ASP A 24 2.63 -10.64 8.61
N PRO A 25 1.48 -11.33 8.40
CA PRO A 25 0.45 -11.54 9.42
C PRO A 25 0.98 -12.09 10.74
N LEU A 26 1.89 -13.07 10.69
CA LEU A 26 2.49 -13.67 11.89
C LEU A 26 3.45 -12.71 12.59
N VAL A 27 4.20 -11.90 11.84
CA VAL A 27 5.08 -10.87 12.41
C VAL A 27 4.25 -9.84 13.18
N TYR A 28 3.18 -9.33 12.59
CA TYR A 28 2.26 -8.41 13.28
C TYR A 28 1.58 -9.07 14.49
N GLY A 29 1.19 -10.34 14.36
CA GLY A 29 0.54 -11.10 15.43
C GLY A 29 1.46 -11.33 16.62
N ASP A 30 2.73 -11.69 16.37
CA ASP A 30 3.70 -11.90 17.43
C ASP A 30 4.00 -10.59 18.19
N ILE A 31 4.16 -9.46 17.49
CA ILE A 31 4.29 -8.14 18.12
C ILE A 31 3.06 -7.83 18.98
N ALA A 32 1.85 -8.05 18.46
CA ALA A 32 0.61 -7.77 19.19
C ALA A 32 0.47 -8.64 20.45
N LYS A 33 0.81 -9.93 20.34
CA LYS A 33 0.82 -10.89 21.44
C LYS A 33 1.82 -10.49 22.52
N ASN A 34 3.06 -10.22 22.14
CA ASN A 34 4.11 -9.83 23.08
C ASN A 34 3.79 -8.49 23.78
N TRP A 35 3.22 -7.53 23.03
CA TRP A 35 2.79 -6.26 23.61
C TRP A 35 1.65 -6.44 24.61
N MET A 36 0.67 -7.31 24.31
CA MET A 36 -0.46 -7.56 25.19
C MET A 36 -0.09 -8.34 26.45
N LEU A 37 0.74 -9.39 26.33
CA LEU A 37 1.04 -10.31 27.43
C LEU A 37 2.20 -9.83 28.32
N HIS A 38 3.19 -9.17 27.72
CA HIS A 38 4.45 -8.83 28.38
C HIS A 38 4.71 -7.31 28.45
N GLY A 39 3.87 -6.48 27.82
CA GLY A 39 4.10 -5.04 27.69
C GLY A 39 5.28 -4.67 26.80
N ILE A 40 5.86 -5.63 26.07
CA ILE A 40 7.02 -5.47 25.21
C ILE A 40 6.57 -5.43 23.75
N TYR A 41 6.74 -4.28 23.09
CA TYR A 41 6.57 -4.17 21.63
C TYR A 41 7.79 -4.81 20.97
N GLY A 42 7.71 -6.11 20.65
CA GLY A 42 8.85 -6.90 20.24
C GLY A 42 8.49 -8.21 19.56
N LEU A 43 9.52 -8.89 19.06
CA LEU A 43 9.44 -10.19 18.40
C LEU A 43 9.99 -11.29 19.27
N SER A 44 9.39 -12.48 19.18
CA SER A 44 9.86 -13.69 19.84
C SER A 44 11.05 -14.29 19.09
N SER A 45 12.06 -14.73 19.84
CA SER A 45 13.20 -15.50 19.33
C SER A 45 13.56 -16.64 20.27
N ALA A 46 14.50 -17.48 19.89
CA ALA A 46 15.00 -18.55 20.76
C ALA A 46 15.63 -18.02 22.08
N ALA A 47 16.13 -16.77 22.07
CA ALA A 47 16.72 -16.10 23.24
C ALA A 47 15.69 -15.33 24.09
N GLY A 48 14.43 -15.30 23.70
CA GLY A 48 13.36 -14.56 24.35
C GLY A 48 12.76 -13.46 23.48
N ILE A 49 11.99 -12.54 24.11
CA ILE A 49 11.36 -11.43 23.40
C ILE A 49 12.37 -10.28 23.29
N HIS A 50 12.64 -9.82 22.08
CA HIS A 50 13.46 -8.64 21.81
C HIS A 50 12.60 -7.48 21.28
N PRO A 51 12.78 -6.25 21.78
CA PRO A 51 12.08 -5.08 21.28
C PRO A 51 12.36 -4.89 19.79
N THR A 52 11.34 -4.38 19.04
CA THR A 52 11.49 -4.07 17.62
C THR A 52 10.85 -2.73 17.27
N LEU A 53 11.28 -2.12 16.16
CA LEU A 53 10.67 -0.93 15.57
C LEU A 53 10.38 -1.11 14.06
N ILE A 54 10.55 -2.34 13.54
CA ILE A 54 10.41 -2.67 12.12
C ILE A 54 8.99 -2.50 11.58
N ARG A 55 7.99 -2.51 12.46
CA ARG A 55 6.58 -2.26 12.11
C ARG A 55 6.04 -1.11 12.96
N LEU A 56 5.15 -0.30 12.40
CA LEU A 56 4.44 0.76 13.12
C LEU A 56 3.31 0.19 13.98
N PRO A 57 2.93 0.87 15.08
CA PRO A 57 2.04 0.29 16.08
C PRO A 57 0.57 0.22 15.67
N GLY A 58 0.16 0.81 14.54
CA GLY A 58 -1.26 0.89 14.16
C GLY A 58 -1.92 -0.47 13.96
N TYR A 59 -1.27 -1.36 13.21
CA TYR A 59 -1.84 -2.69 12.96
C TYR A 59 -1.68 -3.66 14.15
N PRO A 60 -0.52 -3.75 14.83
CA PRO A 60 -0.43 -4.51 16.07
C PRO A 60 -1.44 -4.08 17.15
N LEU A 61 -1.75 -2.81 17.27
CA LEU A 61 -2.81 -2.31 18.17
C LEU A 61 -4.19 -2.86 17.78
N PHE A 62 -4.52 -2.88 16.48
CA PHE A 62 -5.76 -3.47 16.00
C PHE A 62 -5.83 -4.96 16.29
N LEU A 63 -4.75 -5.72 16.02
CA LEU A 63 -4.67 -7.14 16.35
C LEU A 63 -4.81 -7.40 17.85
N MET A 64 -4.13 -6.61 18.68
CA MET A 64 -4.25 -6.69 20.15
C MET A 64 -5.70 -6.53 20.62
N LEU A 65 -6.44 -5.58 20.05
CA LEU A 65 -7.87 -5.40 20.35
C LEU A 65 -8.70 -6.61 19.91
N CYS A 66 -8.46 -7.13 18.72
CA CYS A 66 -9.13 -8.34 18.23
C CYS A 66 -8.80 -9.56 19.10
N PHE A 67 -7.54 -9.78 19.45
CA PHE A 67 -7.12 -10.89 20.30
C PHE A 67 -7.72 -10.81 21.70
N ARG A 68 -7.86 -9.60 22.24
CA ARG A 68 -8.52 -9.39 23.54
C ARG A 68 -10.02 -9.68 23.51
N LEU A 69 -10.70 -9.38 22.40
CA LEU A 69 -12.16 -9.53 22.26
C LEU A 69 -12.58 -10.93 21.85
N PHE A 70 -11.80 -11.58 20.97
CA PHE A 70 -12.20 -12.81 20.31
C PHE A 70 -11.31 -14.02 20.66
N GLY A 71 -10.26 -13.82 21.43
CA GLY A 71 -9.27 -14.84 21.78
C GLY A 71 -7.93 -14.65 21.07
N MET A 72 -6.88 -15.12 21.77
CA MET A 72 -5.49 -14.99 21.31
C MET A 72 -5.30 -15.66 19.96
N GLU A 73 -4.68 -14.94 19.01
CA GLU A 73 -4.35 -15.42 17.66
C GLU A 73 -5.54 -15.97 16.85
N HIS A 74 -6.76 -15.51 17.20
CA HIS A 74 -7.97 -15.90 16.47
C HIS A 74 -8.09 -15.10 15.17
N TYR A 75 -7.22 -15.39 14.19
CA TYR A 75 -7.08 -14.66 12.92
C TYR A 75 -8.36 -14.65 12.08
N ASN A 76 -9.19 -15.70 12.15
CA ASN A 76 -10.49 -15.69 11.47
C ASN A 76 -11.38 -14.52 11.95
N ALA A 77 -11.41 -14.26 13.27
CA ALA A 77 -12.17 -13.12 13.80
C ALA A 77 -11.58 -11.78 13.37
N VAL A 78 -10.25 -11.69 13.20
CA VAL A 78 -9.58 -10.52 12.61
C VAL A 78 -10.08 -10.29 11.19
N MET A 79 -10.10 -11.33 10.34
CA MET A 79 -10.58 -11.26 8.96
C MET A 79 -12.06 -10.82 8.91
N TYR A 80 -12.93 -11.39 9.74
CA TYR A 80 -14.33 -10.96 9.81
C TYR A 80 -14.48 -9.50 10.27
N THR A 81 -13.63 -9.06 11.18
CA THR A 81 -13.61 -7.64 11.60
C THR A 81 -13.16 -6.75 10.43
N GLN A 82 -12.16 -7.16 9.66
CA GLN A 82 -11.72 -6.46 8.45
C GLN A 82 -12.84 -6.35 7.41
N VAL A 83 -13.70 -7.37 7.25
CA VAL A 83 -14.89 -7.27 6.38
C VAL A 83 -15.78 -6.09 6.76
N ALA A 84 -16.01 -5.87 8.06
CA ALA A 84 -16.83 -4.74 8.50
C ALA A 84 -16.18 -3.39 8.14
N PHE A 85 -14.86 -3.23 8.31
CA PHE A 85 -14.14 -2.01 7.91
C PHE A 85 -14.15 -1.80 6.40
N ASP A 86 -13.98 -2.86 5.61
CA ASP A 86 -13.97 -2.73 4.16
C ASP A 86 -15.37 -2.40 3.59
N LEU A 87 -16.44 -2.99 4.14
CA LEU A 87 -17.81 -2.61 3.77
C LEU A 87 -18.14 -1.16 4.21
N ALA A 88 -17.61 -0.71 5.34
CA ALA A 88 -17.70 0.71 5.73
C ALA A 88 -16.93 1.61 4.75
N SER A 89 -15.78 1.17 4.25
CA SER A 89 -15.03 1.88 3.18
C SER A 89 -15.87 2.03 1.92
N CYS A 90 -16.60 0.99 1.50
CA CYS A 90 -17.50 1.06 0.36
C CYS A 90 -18.59 2.15 0.54
N LEU A 91 -19.15 2.27 1.75
CA LEU A 91 -20.14 3.32 2.06
C LEU A 91 -19.53 4.72 2.06
N LEU A 92 -18.35 4.89 2.63
CA LEU A 92 -17.63 6.16 2.67
C LEU A 92 -17.25 6.63 1.26
N VAL A 93 -16.76 5.73 0.41
CA VAL A 93 -16.45 6.00 -1.00
C VAL A 93 -17.72 6.40 -1.76
N ALA A 94 -18.84 5.70 -1.57
CA ALA A 94 -20.11 6.05 -2.17
C ALA A 94 -20.58 7.45 -1.72
N GLY A 95 -20.45 7.75 -0.42
CA GLY A 95 -20.72 9.06 0.14
C GLY A 95 -19.84 10.16 -0.45
N PHE A 96 -18.56 9.90 -0.62
CA PHE A 96 -17.62 10.81 -1.27
C PHE A 96 -17.96 11.02 -2.74
N ALA A 97 -18.20 9.95 -3.51
CA ALA A 97 -18.60 10.04 -4.92
C ALA A 97 -19.88 10.85 -5.11
N ARG A 98 -20.87 10.68 -4.19
CA ARG A 98 -22.09 11.50 -4.17
C ARG A 98 -21.77 12.99 -4.00
N LYS A 99 -20.82 13.34 -3.13
CA LYS A 99 -20.45 14.73 -2.83
C LYS A 99 -19.66 15.40 -3.95
N ILE A 100 -18.83 14.65 -4.66
CA ILE A 100 -18.05 15.20 -5.78
C ILE A 100 -18.84 15.31 -7.08
N ALA A 101 -19.93 14.55 -7.23
CA ALA A 101 -20.74 14.52 -8.44
C ALA A 101 -22.25 14.42 -8.13
N SER A 102 -22.79 13.22 -7.88
CA SER A 102 -24.22 13.02 -7.68
C SER A 102 -24.57 11.73 -6.95
N LEU A 103 -25.86 11.58 -6.62
CA LEU A 103 -26.39 10.34 -6.03
C LEU A 103 -26.15 9.13 -6.95
N ARG A 104 -26.23 9.30 -8.28
CA ARG A 104 -25.98 8.23 -9.25
C ARG A 104 -24.53 7.78 -9.22
N ALA A 105 -23.60 8.72 -9.18
CA ALA A 105 -22.16 8.43 -9.00
C ALA A 105 -21.90 7.68 -7.69
N GLY A 106 -22.57 8.09 -6.60
CA GLY A 106 -22.49 7.40 -5.32
C GLY A 106 -22.96 5.94 -5.38
N TRP A 107 -24.08 5.67 -6.02
CA TRP A 107 -24.56 4.29 -6.19
C TRP A 107 -23.64 3.44 -7.08
N ALA A 108 -23.15 4.01 -8.18
CA ALA A 108 -22.20 3.33 -9.06
C ALA A 108 -20.89 3.01 -8.31
N ALA A 109 -20.33 3.97 -7.57
CA ALA A 109 -19.15 3.79 -6.75
C ALA A 109 -19.35 2.71 -5.66
N LEU A 110 -20.55 2.65 -5.03
CA LEU A 110 -20.89 1.61 -4.06
C LEU A 110 -20.83 0.22 -4.67
N TRP A 111 -21.43 0.01 -5.83
CA TRP A 111 -21.42 -1.28 -6.52
C TRP A 111 -20.01 -1.67 -6.97
N LEU A 112 -19.26 -0.72 -7.53
CA LEU A 112 -17.87 -0.94 -7.96
C LEU A 112 -16.99 -1.32 -6.79
N ALA A 113 -17.07 -0.63 -5.66
CA ALA A 113 -16.29 -0.93 -4.46
C ALA A 113 -16.72 -2.25 -3.80
N ALA A 114 -18.05 -2.48 -3.66
CA ALA A 114 -18.57 -3.69 -3.03
C ALA A 114 -18.21 -4.97 -3.78
N LEU A 115 -18.20 -4.92 -5.12
CA LEU A 115 -17.90 -6.07 -5.97
C LEU A 115 -16.44 -6.14 -6.46
N CYS A 116 -15.58 -5.21 -6.02
CA CYS A 116 -14.17 -5.27 -6.39
C CYS A 116 -13.48 -6.45 -5.72
N PRO A 117 -13.00 -7.46 -6.49
CA PRO A 117 -12.35 -8.61 -5.89
C PRO A 117 -10.96 -8.27 -5.34
N PHE A 118 -10.30 -7.24 -5.88
CA PHE A 118 -8.95 -6.86 -5.49
C PHE A 118 -8.87 -6.33 -4.06
N THR A 119 -9.84 -5.51 -3.61
CA THR A 119 -9.90 -5.05 -2.22
C THR A 119 -10.57 -6.08 -1.31
N ALA A 120 -11.56 -6.81 -1.82
CA ALA A 120 -12.26 -7.84 -1.07
C ALA A 120 -11.33 -8.98 -0.63
N ASN A 121 -10.37 -9.38 -1.48
CA ASN A 121 -9.41 -10.44 -1.17
C ASN A 121 -8.53 -10.09 0.04
N TYR A 122 -8.13 -8.83 0.20
CA TYR A 122 -7.32 -8.39 1.35
C TYR A 122 -8.05 -8.47 2.70
N THR A 123 -9.37 -8.68 2.72
CA THR A 123 -10.07 -8.99 3.97
C THR A 123 -9.76 -10.39 4.50
N ALA A 124 -9.30 -11.29 3.62
CA ALA A 124 -8.91 -12.66 3.94
C ALA A 124 -7.45 -12.80 4.43
N THR A 125 -6.75 -11.68 4.56
CA THR A 125 -5.36 -11.65 5.03
C THR A 125 -5.25 -10.62 6.15
N PRO A 126 -4.74 -10.97 7.34
CA PRO A 126 -4.53 -10.03 8.45
C PRO A 126 -3.35 -9.07 8.16
N LEU A 127 -3.59 -8.06 7.31
CA LEU A 127 -2.64 -7.05 6.87
C LEU A 127 -3.21 -5.63 6.98
N THR A 128 -2.35 -4.64 6.79
CA THR A 128 -2.67 -3.21 6.97
C THR A 128 -3.64 -2.67 5.94
N GLU A 129 -3.68 -3.24 4.75
CA GLU A 129 -4.33 -2.72 3.54
C GLU A 129 -5.82 -2.40 3.76
N THR A 130 -6.57 -3.30 4.38
CA THR A 130 -8.02 -3.09 4.63
C THR A 130 -8.27 -1.87 5.52
N LEU A 131 -7.51 -1.71 6.60
CA LEU A 131 -7.66 -0.58 7.50
C LEU A 131 -7.14 0.72 6.87
N GLU A 132 -6.13 0.64 6.03
CA GLU A 132 -5.61 1.78 5.29
C GLU A 132 -6.64 2.30 4.29
N LEU A 133 -7.28 1.40 3.52
CA LEU A 133 -8.39 1.75 2.63
C LEU A 133 -9.55 2.41 3.40
N PHE A 134 -9.83 1.92 4.61
CA PHE A 134 -10.83 2.55 5.47
C PHE A 134 -10.42 3.97 5.87
N CYS A 135 -9.20 4.19 6.32
CA CYS A 135 -8.70 5.51 6.69
C CYS A 135 -8.73 6.49 5.51
N ILE A 136 -8.31 6.05 4.32
CA ILE A 136 -8.33 6.86 3.11
C ILE A 136 -9.77 7.23 2.73
N SER A 137 -10.69 6.26 2.77
CA SER A 137 -12.11 6.47 2.46
C SER A 137 -12.75 7.44 3.46
N LEU A 138 -12.43 7.29 4.76
CA LEU A 138 -12.89 8.17 5.83
C LEU A 138 -12.35 9.60 5.65
N ALA A 139 -11.07 9.73 5.29
CA ALA A 139 -10.46 11.02 5.05
C ALA A 139 -11.08 11.74 3.85
N LEU A 140 -11.30 11.05 2.73
CA LEU A 140 -11.94 11.63 1.55
C LEU A 140 -13.37 12.11 1.83
N TYR A 141 -14.16 11.27 2.50
CA TYR A 141 -15.52 11.62 2.87
C TYR A 141 -15.57 12.81 3.83
N SER A 142 -14.69 12.80 4.85
CA SER A 142 -14.61 13.86 5.85
C SER A 142 -14.08 15.16 5.28
N PHE A 143 -13.11 15.10 4.36
CA PHE A 143 -12.60 16.24 3.61
C PHE A 143 -13.70 16.93 2.81
N ALA A 144 -14.46 16.18 2.00
CA ALA A 144 -15.57 16.74 1.24
C ALA A 144 -16.66 17.33 2.16
N THR A 145 -16.95 16.67 3.29
CA THR A 145 -17.95 17.13 4.24
C THR A 145 -17.50 18.39 5.00
N LEU A 146 -16.22 18.48 5.36
CA LEU A 146 -15.62 19.67 5.96
C LEU A 146 -15.76 20.90 5.04
N LEU A 147 -15.52 20.70 3.75
CA LEU A 147 -15.62 21.79 2.76
C LEU A 147 -17.06 22.20 2.46
N GLU A 148 -18.02 21.30 2.61
CA GLU A 148 -19.46 21.65 2.53
C GLU A 148 -19.97 22.37 3.79
N ASN A 149 -19.52 21.93 4.96
CA ASN A 149 -19.94 22.48 6.26
C ASN A 149 -18.75 22.41 7.24
N PRO A 150 -18.04 23.53 7.48
CA PRO A 150 -16.81 23.58 8.26
C PRO A 150 -17.08 23.44 9.75
N GLN A 151 -17.10 22.21 10.23
CA GLN A 151 -17.26 21.86 11.63
C GLN A 151 -16.00 21.18 12.16
N TRP A 152 -15.60 21.54 13.38
CA TRP A 152 -14.41 21.00 14.05
C TRP A 152 -14.42 19.50 14.20
N ARG A 153 -15.59 18.86 14.32
CA ARG A 153 -15.69 17.39 14.37
C ARG A 153 -15.02 16.71 13.16
N TRP A 154 -15.14 17.32 11.97
CA TRP A 154 -14.52 16.77 10.76
C TRP A 154 -13.01 16.96 10.75
N VAL A 155 -12.49 17.99 11.41
CA VAL A 155 -11.06 18.18 11.63
C VAL A 155 -10.50 17.05 12.50
N PHE A 156 -11.19 16.69 13.59
CA PHE A 156 -10.77 15.57 14.44
C PHE A 156 -10.85 14.22 13.72
N VAL A 157 -11.91 13.98 12.94
CA VAL A 157 -12.05 12.74 12.16
C VAL A 157 -10.96 12.64 11.09
N LEU A 158 -10.63 13.75 10.41
CA LEU A 158 -9.51 13.81 9.45
C LEU A 158 -8.17 13.55 10.12
N ALA A 159 -7.91 14.21 11.27
CA ALA A 159 -6.68 14.02 12.01
C ALA A 159 -6.53 12.56 12.46
N PHE A 160 -7.60 11.93 12.94
CA PHE A 160 -7.62 10.50 13.25
C PHE A 160 -7.29 9.65 12.02
N ALA A 161 -7.96 9.89 10.89
CA ALA A 161 -7.75 9.13 9.66
C ALA A 161 -6.30 9.26 9.14
N PHE A 162 -5.72 10.48 9.18
CA PHE A 162 -4.33 10.73 8.77
C PHE A 162 -3.33 10.06 9.72
N SER A 163 -3.53 10.23 11.03
CA SER A 163 -2.68 9.58 12.03
C SER A 163 -2.69 8.08 11.90
N TYR A 164 -3.89 7.50 11.83
CA TYR A 164 -4.01 6.05 11.84
C TYR A 164 -3.51 5.43 10.54
N ALA A 165 -3.78 6.04 9.38
CA ALA A 165 -3.18 5.63 8.11
C ALA A 165 -1.64 5.63 8.19
N ALA A 166 -1.05 6.71 8.73
CA ALA A 166 0.40 6.82 8.88
C ALA A 166 0.98 5.91 9.97
N LEU A 167 0.18 5.49 10.98
CA LEU A 167 0.57 4.47 11.97
C LEU A 167 0.41 3.03 11.45
N LEU A 168 -0.39 2.82 10.42
CA LEU A 168 -0.48 1.54 9.70
C LEU A 168 0.74 1.38 8.78
N ARG A 169 1.04 2.43 7.99
CA ARG A 169 2.15 2.45 7.03
C ARG A 169 2.73 3.86 6.92
N PRO A 170 4.07 4.02 6.83
CA PRO A 170 4.70 5.35 6.76
C PRO A 170 4.17 6.22 5.62
N ASP A 171 3.85 5.61 4.49
CA ASP A 171 3.35 6.25 3.27
C ASP A 171 1.90 6.73 3.38
N GLY A 172 1.14 6.26 4.38
CA GLY A 172 -0.16 6.83 4.77
C GLY A 172 -0.10 8.32 5.12
N ALA A 173 1.08 8.84 5.52
CA ALA A 173 1.30 10.27 5.74
C ALA A 173 1.08 11.13 4.47
N LEU A 174 1.23 10.56 3.27
CA LEU A 174 0.97 11.26 2.01
C LEU A 174 -0.47 11.76 1.90
N LEU A 175 -1.40 11.11 2.61
CA LEU A 175 -2.80 11.53 2.66
C LEU A 175 -2.94 12.92 3.28
N ALA A 176 -2.25 13.18 4.39
CA ALA A 176 -2.21 14.50 5.01
C ALA A 176 -1.50 15.53 4.15
N VAL A 177 -0.39 15.14 3.51
CA VAL A 177 0.38 16.00 2.58
C VAL A 177 -0.47 16.44 1.40
N ALA A 178 -1.36 15.58 0.88
CA ALA A 178 -2.25 15.93 -0.22
C ALA A 178 -3.47 16.75 0.24
N LEU A 179 -4.12 16.34 1.34
CA LEU A 179 -5.42 16.90 1.72
C LEU A 179 -5.33 18.14 2.59
N CYS A 180 -4.31 18.35 3.45
CA CYS A 180 -4.19 19.58 4.23
C CYS A 180 -4.02 20.83 3.36
N PRO A 181 -3.14 20.88 2.35
CA PRO A 181 -3.10 22.01 1.40
C PRO A 181 -4.40 22.17 0.61
N ALA A 182 -5.07 21.04 0.27
CA ALA A 182 -6.34 21.07 -0.44
C ALA A 182 -7.48 21.68 0.41
N ILE A 183 -7.51 21.43 1.74
CA ILE A 183 -8.44 22.08 2.67
C ILE A 183 -8.26 23.60 2.57
N LEU A 184 -7.01 24.08 2.60
CA LEU A 184 -6.74 25.50 2.50
C LEU A 184 -7.12 26.04 1.11
N PHE A 185 -6.71 25.38 0.04
CA PHE A 185 -6.93 25.84 -1.34
C PHE A 185 -8.41 25.94 -1.71
N TYR A 186 -9.19 24.88 -1.44
CA TYR A 186 -10.62 24.86 -1.76
C TYR A 186 -11.45 25.61 -0.70
N GLY A 187 -11.11 25.42 0.57
CA GLY A 187 -11.88 25.96 1.68
C GLY A 187 -11.72 27.48 1.86
N ALA A 188 -10.53 28.04 1.59
CA ALA A 188 -10.31 29.48 1.71
C ALA A 188 -11.21 30.31 0.81
N ARG A 189 -11.55 29.80 -0.36
CA ARG A 189 -12.48 30.44 -1.31
C ARG A 189 -13.95 30.38 -0.83
N LEU A 190 -14.30 29.39 -0.04
CA LEU A 190 -15.67 29.16 0.42
C LEU A 190 -15.94 29.77 1.80
N TRP A 191 -15.00 29.71 2.72
CA TRP A 191 -15.16 29.96 4.14
C TRP A 191 -14.17 30.94 4.73
N GLY A 192 -13.26 31.47 3.89
CA GLY A 192 -12.22 32.41 4.29
C GLY A 192 -10.92 31.75 4.74
N THR A 193 -9.80 32.38 4.40
CA THR A 193 -8.45 31.83 4.60
C THR A 193 -8.10 31.59 6.05
N SER A 194 -8.49 32.51 6.97
CA SER A 194 -8.12 32.41 8.41
C SER A 194 -8.76 31.18 9.09
N LEU A 195 -10.03 30.89 8.78
CA LEU A 195 -10.72 29.72 9.35
C LEU A 195 -10.09 28.43 8.79
N MET A 196 -9.93 28.34 7.49
CA MET A 196 -9.39 27.13 6.84
C MET A 196 -7.93 26.88 7.19
N LEU A 197 -7.12 27.93 7.34
CA LEU A 197 -5.74 27.79 7.81
C LEU A 197 -5.70 27.21 9.24
N ARG A 198 -6.52 27.73 10.14
CA ARG A 198 -6.62 27.19 11.51
C ARG A 198 -7.05 25.73 11.51
N MET A 199 -8.06 25.37 10.72
CA MET A 199 -8.55 23.99 10.61
C MET A 199 -7.48 23.06 10.00
N ALA A 200 -6.82 23.47 8.93
CA ALA A 200 -5.78 22.67 8.30
C ALA A 200 -4.54 22.49 9.21
N LEU A 201 -4.10 23.56 9.88
CA LEU A 201 -2.98 23.49 10.83
C LEU A 201 -3.33 22.61 12.03
N THR A 202 -4.53 22.76 12.60
CA THR A 202 -4.98 21.91 13.73
C THR A 202 -5.06 20.44 13.29
N CYS A 203 -5.59 20.17 12.10
CA CYS A 203 -5.64 18.83 11.55
C CYS A 203 -4.24 18.22 11.42
N GLY A 204 -3.31 18.93 10.80
CA GLY A 204 -1.91 18.50 10.65
C GLY A 204 -1.21 18.28 11.99
N LEU A 205 -1.33 19.22 12.92
CA LEU A 205 -0.73 19.10 14.27
C LEU A 205 -1.28 17.90 15.05
N LEU A 206 -2.60 17.73 15.07
CA LEU A 206 -3.23 16.59 15.74
C LEU A 206 -2.82 15.25 15.11
N SER A 207 -2.55 15.24 13.80
CA SER A 207 -2.11 14.03 13.11
C SER A 207 -0.73 13.56 13.56
N ILE A 208 0.10 14.44 14.11
CA ILE A 208 1.45 14.13 14.58
C ILE A 208 1.45 13.63 16.02
N VAL A 209 0.45 14.02 16.83
CA VAL A 209 0.41 13.71 18.28
C VAL A 209 0.61 12.22 18.58
N PRO A 210 -0.03 11.24 17.89
CA PRO A 210 0.14 9.82 18.19
C PRO A 210 1.55 9.28 17.94
N PHE A 211 2.37 9.99 17.15
CA PHE A 211 3.77 9.62 16.90
C PHE A 211 4.71 9.99 18.04
N VAL A 212 4.30 10.92 18.92
CA VAL A 212 5.13 11.35 20.06
C VAL A 212 5.45 10.17 20.99
N PRO A 213 4.45 9.43 21.55
CA PRO A 213 4.73 8.29 22.41
C PRO A 213 5.52 7.19 21.69
N TRP A 214 5.27 6.95 20.40
CA TRP A 214 6.04 6.00 19.60
C TRP A 214 7.50 6.40 19.45
N THR A 215 7.77 7.67 19.11
CA THR A 215 9.13 8.19 18.97
C THR A 215 9.87 8.18 20.32
N LEU A 216 9.20 8.56 21.40
CA LEU A 216 9.78 8.50 22.75
C LEU A 216 10.13 7.07 23.16
N ARG A 217 9.25 6.11 22.89
CA ARG A 217 9.54 4.68 23.11
C ARG A 217 10.76 4.24 22.34
N ASN A 218 10.88 4.58 21.03
CA ASN A 218 12.02 4.22 20.22
C ASN A 218 13.32 4.88 20.72
N TRP A 219 13.24 6.12 21.15
CA TRP A 219 14.36 6.80 21.78
C TRP A 219 14.81 6.13 23.07
N HIS A 220 13.90 5.74 23.95
CA HIS A 220 14.24 5.07 25.20
C HIS A 220 14.77 3.65 24.99
N THR A 221 14.27 2.93 24.00
CA THR A 221 14.62 1.51 23.79
C THR A 221 15.87 1.35 22.93
N PHE A 222 16.01 2.14 21.85
CA PHE A 222 17.06 1.98 20.84
C PHE A 222 18.03 3.16 20.77
N HIS A 223 17.78 4.24 21.52
CA HIS A 223 18.53 5.50 21.45
C HIS A 223 18.56 6.15 20.05
N VAL A 224 17.52 5.92 19.25
CA VAL A 224 17.36 6.47 17.90
C VAL A 224 16.10 7.33 17.80
N PHE A 225 16.20 8.45 17.05
CA PHE A 225 15.03 9.25 16.69
C PHE A 225 14.37 8.64 15.44
N GLN A 226 13.37 7.76 15.66
CA GLN A 226 12.70 7.04 14.59
C GLN A 226 11.17 7.18 14.76
N PRO A 227 10.55 8.25 14.20
CA PRO A 227 9.10 8.47 14.30
C PRO A 227 8.27 7.57 13.36
N LEU A 228 8.86 7.09 12.26
CA LEU A 228 8.24 6.18 11.30
C LEU A 228 9.00 4.85 11.28
N ALA A 229 8.49 3.84 10.56
CA ALA A 229 9.24 2.60 10.34
C ALA A 229 10.54 2.88 9.57
N PRO A 230 11.60 2.10 9.80
CA PRO A 230 12.84 2.20 9.02
C PRO A 230 12.58 1.85 7.55
N ARG A 231 13.42 2.37 6.66
CA ARG A 231 13.30 2.12 5.21
C ARG A 231 13.37 0.63 4.87
N TYR A 232 14.29 -0.06 5.50
CA TYR A 232 14.38 -1.51 5.46
C TYR A 232 13.82 -2.04 6.78
N ALA A 233 13.12 -3.16 6.75
CA ALA A 233 12.49 -3.72 7.96
C ALA A 233 13.53 -4.37 8.89
N THR A 234 14.48 -3.55 9.37
CA THR A 234 15.62 -3.93 10.23
C THR A 234 15.63 -3.07 11.49
N ASP A 235 16.00 -3.67 12.61
CA ASP A 235 16.22 -2.96 13.87
C ASP A 235 17.61 -2.30 13.90
N PRO A 236 17.82 -1.27 14.74
CA PRO A 236 19.14 -0.63 14.87
C PRO A 236 20.23 -1.61 15.25
N GLY A 237 21.28 -1.66 14.46
CA GLY A 237 22.41 -2.59 14.64
C GLY A 237 22.31 -3.86 13.80
N GLU A 238 21.17 -4.14 13.18
CA GLU A 238 21.06 -5.23 12.21
C GLU A 238 21.72 -4.87 10.87
N PRO A 239 22.26 -5.86 10.15
CA PRO A 239 22.91 -5.62 8.87
C PRO A 239 21.88 -5.15 7.82
N THR A 240 22.29 -4.18 7.00
CA THR A 240 21.57 -3.74 5.82
C THR A 240 22.43 -3.98 4.58
N PHE A 241 21.80 -4.24 3.45
CA PHE A 241 22.46 -4.62 2.21
C PHE A 241 22.24 -3.59 1.09
N PRO A 242 22.80 -2.38 1.22
CA PRO A 242 22.55 -1.28 0.27
C PRO A 242 23.05 -1.57 -1.15
N GLY A 243 24.12 -2.39 -1.27
CA GLY A 243 24.66 -2.83 -2.55
C GLY A 243 23.68 -3.76 -3.29
N PHE A 244 23.22 -4.79 -2.60
CA PHE A 244 22.22 -5.72 -3.10
C PHE A 244 20.91 -4.99 -3.47
N ASN A 245 20.40 -4.15 -2.58
CA ASN A 245 19.18 -3.37 -2.84
C ASN A 245 19.31 -2.43 -4.04
N ARG A 246 20.49 -1.82 -4.23
CA ARG A 246 20.75 -0.97 -5.41
C ARG A 246 20.85 -1.81 -6.67
N TRP A 247 21.46 -2.97 -6.61
CA TRP A 247 21.60 -3.88 -7.74
C TRP A 247 20.22 -4.39 -8.18
N THR A 248 19.38 -4.87 -7.26
CA THR A 248 18.01 -5.32 -7.58
C THR A 248 17.19 -4.22 -8.24
N ARG A 249 17.35 -2.95 -7.84
CA ARG A 249 16.74 -1.79 -8.53
C ARG A 249 17.19 -1.62 -9.98
N THR A 250 18.35 -2.12 -10.38
CA THR A 250 18.79 -2.10 -11.78
C THR A 250 18.19 -3.23 -12.60
N VAL A 251 17.57 -4.23 -11.96
CA VAL A 251 17.12 -5.48 -12.59
C VAL A 251 15.63 -5.68 -12.45
N CYS A 252 15.10 -5.64 -11.21
CA CYS A 252 13.72 -6.00 -10.93
C CYS A 252 12.74 -4.91 -11.33
N VAL A 253 11.68 -5.33 -12.04
CA VAL A 253 10.58 -4.48 -12.49
C VAL A 253 9.23 -5.01 -12.03
N ASP A 254 9.10 -6.34 -11.94
CA ASP A 254 7.87 -7.07 -11.70
C ASP A 254 7.89 -7.85 -10.39
N LEU A 255 6.72 -8.34 -9.99
CA LEU A 255 6.52 -9.08 -8.74
C LEU A 255 7.33 -10.40 -8.72
N ALA A 256 7.48 -11.10 -9.86
CA ALA A 256 8.24 -12.34 -9.90
C ALA A 256 9.70 -12.11 -9.50
N CYS A 257 10.35 -11.11 -10.13
CA CYS A 257 11.72 -10.74 -9.74
C CYS A 257 11.82 -10.23 -8.29
N THR A 258 10.77 -9.56 -7.77
CA THR A 258 10.74 -9.16 -6.36
C THR A 258 10.75 -10.36 -5.43
N TRP A 259 9.95 -11.37 -5.70
CA TRP A 259 9.87 -12.58 -4.88
C TRP A 259 11.11 -13.47 -5.03
N GLU A 260 11.46 -13.81 -6.28
CA GLU A 260 12.52 -14.78 -6.60
C GLU A 260 13.93 -14.25 -6.28
N ILE A 261 14.13 -12.92 -6.31
CA ILE A 261 15.46 -12.31 -6.12
C ILE A 261 15.53 -11.44 -4.87
N TYR A 262 14.62 -10.45 -4.74
CA TYR A 262 14.76 -9.47 -3.65
C TYR A 262 14.43 -10.09 -2.29
N TRP A 263 13.30 -10.82 -2.17
CA TRP A 263 12.89 -11.43 -0.91
C TRP A 263 13.69 -12.68 -0.55
N ASN A 264 14.24 -13.40 -1.53
CA ASN A 264 15.13 -14.52 -1.30
C ASN A 264 16.53 -14.07 -0.88
N GLY A 265 16.93 -12.83 -1.18
CA GLY A 265 18.23 -12.30 -0.77
C GLY A 265 18.44 -12.36 0.75
N ASN A 266 19.53 -13.01 1.20
CA ASN A 266 19.89 -13.25 2.60
C ASN A 266 18.97 -14.24 3.36
N THR A 267 18.13 -15.00 2.65
CA THR A 267 17.25 -16.01 3.25
C THR A 267 17.26 -17.34 2.52
N ASP A 268 17.47 -17.34 1.21
CA ASP A 268 17.42 -18.53 0.36
C ASP A 268 18.44 -18.42 -0.78
N LEU A 269 18.54 -19.47 -1.60
CA LEU A 269 19.43 -19.49 -2.76
C LEU A 269 18.92 -18.55 -3.86
N LEU A 270 19.86 -17.95 -4.60
CA LEU A 270 19.55 -17.13 -5.79
C LEU A 270 19.89 -17.93 -7.05
N HIS A 271 18.94 -18.02 -7.97
CA HIS A 271 19.12 -18.74 -9.22
C HIS A 271 19.27 -17.76 -10.41
N LEU A 272 20.26 -18.02 -11.24
CA LEU A 272 20.56 -17.14 -12.37
C LEU A 272 19.45 -17.13 -13.42
N GLU A 273 18.74 -18.24 -13.57
CA GLU A 273 17.59 -18.44 -14.46
C GLU A 273 16.36 -17.62 -14.06
N ASP A 274 16.25 -17.19 -12.80
CA ASP A 274 15.18 -16.33 -12.32
C ASP A 274 15.38 -14.88 -12.75
N LEU A 275 16.61 -14.53 -13.16
CA LEU A 275 16.88 -13.19 -13.66
C LEU A 275 16.33 -12.98 -15.07
N PRO A 276 15.66 -11.85 -15.32
CA PRO A 276 15.21 -11.52 -16.67
C PRO A 276 16.41 -11.26 -17.59
N LYS A 277 16.26 -11.49 -18.89
CA LYS A 277 17.33 -11.25 -19.89
C LYS A 277 17.93 -9.84 -19.82
N ARG A 278 17.14 -8.83 -19.44
CA ARG A 278 17.59 -7.45 -19.23
C ARG A 278 18.53 -7.26 -18.03
N ALA A 279 18.75 -8.29 -17.22
CA ALA A 279 19.65 -8.23 -16.07
C ALA A 279 21.14 -8.11 -16.49
N PHE A 280 21.45 -8.40 -17.74
CA PHE A 280 22.82 -8.44 -18.24
C PHE A 280 22.98 -7.51 -19.44
N ASP A 281 23.96 -6.61 -19.38
CA ASP A 281 24.30 -5.68 -20.47
C ASP A 281 25.44 -6.22 -21.32
N SER A 282 26.16 -7.24 -20.82
CA SER A 282 27.26 -7.89 -21.53
C SER A 282 27.49 -9.34 -21.07
N PRO A 283 28.13 -10.19 -21.88
CA PRO A 283 28.56 -11.53 -21.43
C PRO A 283 29.47 -11.50 -20.21
N ALA A 284 30.25 -10.44 -20.02
CA ALA A 284 31.13 -10.26 -18.86
C ALA A 284 30.29 -10.06 -17.60
N GLN A 285 29.27 -9.17 -17.62
CA GLN A 285 28.34 -8.99 -16.49
C GLN A 285 27.57 -10.28 -16.17
N HIS A 286 27.16 -11.05 -17.17
CA HIS A 286 26.51 -12.34 -16.96
C HIS A 286 27.45 -13.30 -16.18
N SER A 287 28.71 -13.43 -16.62
CA SER A 287 29.68 -14.30 -15.96
C SER A 287 30.01 -13.83 -14.55
N GLU A 288 30.15 -12.53 -14.33
CA GLU A 288 30.41 -11.95 -13.00
C GLU A 288 29.21 -12.14 -12.06
N THR A 289 27.98 -11.95 -12.55
CA THR A 289 26.77 -12.19 -11.75
C THR A 289 26.64 -13.67 -11.39
N LYS A 290 26.92 -14.57 -12.34
CA LYS A 290 26.95 -16.01 -12.08
C LYS A 290 27.91 -16.35 -10.96
N GLN A 291 29.18 -15.91 -11.06
CA GLN A 291 30.17 -16.16 -10.03
C GLN A 291 29.75 -15.57 -8.67
N LEU A 292 29.14 -14.37 -8.67
CA LEU A 292 28.63 -13.74 -7.46
C LEU A 292 27.52 -14.56 -6.80
N PHE A 293 26.59 -15.12 -7.60
CA PHE A 293 25.55 -16.02 -7.10
C PHE A 293 26.12 -17.35 -6.61
N ASP A 294 27.08 -17.93 -7.32
CA ASP A 294 27.76 -19.16 -6.89
C ASP A 294 28.47 -18.96 -5.53
N ASP A 295 29.11 -17.80 -5.31
CA ASP A 295 29.77 -17.47 -4.04
C ASP A 295 28.74 -17.19 -2.92
N TYR A 296 27.67 -16.44 -3.21
CA TYR A 296 26.58 -16.18 -2.27
C TYR A 296 25.88 -17.48 -1.85
N ASN A 297 25.59 -18.37 -2.78
CA ASN A 297 24.84 -19.61 -2.54
C ASN A 297 25.59 -20.62 -1.65
N GLN A 298 26.91 -20.42 -1.41
CA GLN A 298 27.64 -21.25 -0.46
C GLN A 298 27.14 -21.11 1.00
N SER A 299 26.57 -19.96 1.35
CA SER A 299 26.07 -19.68 2.70
C SER A 299 24.68 -19.07 2.76
N ALA A 300 24.10 -18.71 1.61
CA ALA A 300 22.87 -17.93 1.46
C ALA A 300 22.84 -16.65 2.33
N THR A 301 24.03 -16.05 2.54
CA THR A 301 24.22 -14.89 3.42
C THR A 301 24.94 -13.79 2.66
N ILE A 302 24.40 -12.56 2.73
CA ILE A 302 25.04 -11.39 2.14
C ILE A 302 26.08 -10.85 3.12
N THR A 303 27.34 -11.18 2.88
CA THR A 303 28.47 -10.59 3.63
C THR A 303 28.77 -9.18 3.11
N PRO A 304 29.52 -8.35 3.87
CA PRO A 304 29.96 -7.03 3.37
C PRO A 304 30.71 -7.10 2.03
N GLU A 305 31.46 -8.16 1.77
CA GLU A 305 32.21 -8.38 0.54
C GLU A 305 31.27 -8.68 -0.64
N ILE A 306 30.25 -9.52 -0.41
CA ILE A 306 29.21 -9.85 -1.39
C ILE A 306 28.38 -8.60 -1.69
N ASP A 307 27.97 -7.83 -0.67
CA ASP A 307 27.24 -6.57 -0.85
C ASP A 307 28.04 -5.54 -1.67
N ALA A 308 29.36 -5.44 -1.41
CA ALA A 308 30.24 -4.55 -2.17
C ALA A 308 30.34 -4.96 -3.66
N ARG A 309 30.29 -6.27 -3.97
CA ARG A 309 30.27 -6.76 -5.37
C ARG A 309 28.95 -6.43 -6.06
N PHE A 310 27.81 -6.61 -5.39
CA PHE A 310 26.52 -6.12 -5.89
C PHE A 310 26.52 -4.61 -6.12
N ALA A 311 27.10 -3.84 -5.20
CA ALA A 311 27.20 -2.39 -5.33
C ALA A 311 28.04 -1.97 -6.57
N ARG A 312 29.13 -2.71 -6.87
CA ARG A 312 29.95 -2.46 -8.05
C ARG A 312 29.18 -2.72 -9.34
N LEU A 313 28.53 -3.88 -9.48
CA LEU A 313 27.68 -4.20 -10.62
C LEU A 313 26.57 -3.16 -10.82
N ALA A 314 25.91 -2.75 -9.73
CA ALA A 314 24.92 -1.70 -9.79
C ALA A 314 25.49 -0.37 -10.31
N LYS A 315 26.68 0.02 -9.83
CA LYS A 315 27.33 1.27 -10.24
C LYS A 315 27.69 1.26 -11.73
N GLU A 316 28.22 0.14 -12.23
CA GLU A 316 28.52 -0.05 -13.65
C GLU A 316 27.26 0.10 -14.52
N ARG A 317 26.20 -0.65 -14.20
CA ARG A 317 24.93 -0.58 -14.94
C ARG A 317 24.28 0.80 -14.92
N ILE A 318 24.38 1.52 -13.80
CA ILE A 318 23.86 2.90 -13.70
C ILE A 318 24.73 3.87 -14.50
N HIS A 319 26.04 3.65 -14.54
CA HIS A 319 26.96 4.50 -15.31
C HIS A 319 26.75 4.33 -16.82
N ASP A 320 26.56 3.07 -17.25
CA ASP A 320 26.42 2.73 -18.67
C ASP A 320 25.09 3.22 -19.24
N ASP A 321 24.01 3.19 -18.45
CA ASP A 321 22.68 3.69 -18.85
C ASP A 321 21.94 4.35 -17.69
N PRO A 322 22.26 5.61 -17.38
CA PRO A 322 21.57 6.36 -16.31
C PRO A 322 20.11 6.65 -16.62
N VAL A 323 19.74 6.80 -17.91
CA VAL A 323 18.33 7.05 -18.32
C VAL A 323 17.47 5.84 -17.99
N ARG A 324 17.98 4.63 -18.26
CA ARG A 324 17.31 3.40 -17.88
C ARG A 324 17.04 3.35 -16.37
N TYR A 325 18.04 3.63 -15.56
CA TYR A 325 17.92 3.51 -14.11
C TYR A 325 17.00 4.58 -13.49
N TYR A 326 17.14 5.82 -13.89
CA TYR A 326 16.40 6.93 -13.25
C TYR A 326 15.01 7.18 -13.84
N PHE A 327 14.72 6.70 -15.06
CA PHE A 327 13.43 6.95 -15.72
C PHE A 327 12.76 5.68 -16.22
N ALA A 328 13.41 4.86 -17.06
CA ALA A 328 12.75 3.76 -17.71
C ALA A 328 12.31 2.67 -16.70
N LEU A 329 13.20 2.23 -15.78
CA LEU A 329 12.87 1.21 -14.79
C LEU A 329 11.83 1.69 -13.76
N PRO A 330 11.90 2.91 -13.18
CA PRO A 330 10.82 3.44 -12.33
C PRO A 330 9.47 3.49 -13.03
N VAL A 331 9.42 3.93 -14.28
CA VAL A 331 8.16 3.94 -15.06
C VAL A 331 7.66 2.52 -15.32
N ALA A 332 8.55 1.59 -15.69
CA ALA A 332 8.19 0.20 -15.92
C ALA A 332 7.62 -0.47 -14.65
N ARG A 333 8.21 -0.22 -13.46
CA ARG A 333 7.69 -0.69 -12.16
C ARG A 333 6.31 -0.12 -11.88
N LEU A 334 6.10 1.18 -12.11
CA LEU A 334 4.79 1.79 -11.94
C LEU A 334 3.77 1.14 -12.88
N LEU A 335 4.11 0.94 -14.15
CA LEU A 335 3.22 0.29 -15.10
C LEU A 335 2.89 -1.15 -14.67
N ASP A 336 3.87 -1.93 -14.22
CA ASP A 336 3.63 -3.27 -13.69
C ASP A 336 2.69 -3.23 -12.48
N MET A 337 2.97 -2.41 -11.46
CA MET A 337 2.13 -2.30 -10.27
C MET A 337 0.68 -1.89 -10.57
N TRP A 338 0.45 -1.06 -11.59
CA TRP A 338 -0.88 -0.59 -11.97
C TRP A 338 -1.63 -1.54 -12.91
N LEU A 339 -0.94 -2.19 -13.85
CA LEU A 339 -1.56 -2.93 -14.94
C LEU A 339 -1.52 -4.46 -14.76
N ARG A 340 -0.64 -4.96 -13.90
CA ARG A 340 -0.54 -6.39 -13.62
C ARG A 340 -1.87 -6.97 -13.13
N PRO A 341 -2.18 -8.25 -13.45
CA PRO A 341 -3.22 -8.99 -12.75
C PRO A 341 -2.97 -8.95 -11.25
N ARG A 342 -4.00 -8.69 -10.47
CA ARG A 342 -3.92 -8.63 -9.01
C ARG A 342 -4.17 -10.00 -8.39
N THR A 343 -3.27 -10.91 -8.68
CA THR A 343 -3.37 -12.32 -8.30
C THR A 343 -2.42 -12.68 -7.16
N GLU A 344 -1.80 -11.69 -6.53
CA GLU A 344 -0.77 -11.86 -5.50
C GLU A 344 -1.20 -12.62 -4.24
N LEU A 345 -2.50 -12.64 -3.92
CA LEU A 345 -3.09 -13.43 -2.83
C LEU A 345 -3.91 -14.62 -3.33
N LEU A 346 -3.78 -14.98 -4.60
CA LEU A 346 -4.39 -16.16 -5.20
C LEU A 346 -3.30 -17.19 -5.46
N TRP A 347 -3.67 -18.47 -5.47
CA TRP A 347 -2.72 -19.55 -5.75
C TRP A 347 -2.45 -19.65 -7.25
N ILE A 348 -1.84 -18.59 -7.81
CA ILE A 348 -1.49 -18.45 -9.22
C ILE A 348 0.00 -18.18 -9.30
N GLU A 349 0.66 -18.85 -10.23
CA GLU A 349 2.08 -18.71 -10.47
C GLU A 349 2.49 -17.25 -10.69
N LEU A 350 3.63 -16.85 -10.11
CA LEU A 350 4.17 -15.49 -10.24
C LEU A 350 4.41 -15.12 -11.70
N ARG A 351 4.80 -16.10 -12.53
CA ARG A 351 5.01 -15.99 -13.98
C ARG A 351 3.76 -16.40 -14.75
N TRP A 352 2.62 -15.85 -14.40
CA TRP A 352 1.30 -16.14 -14.98
C TRP A 352 1.23 -16.05 -16.50
N TRP A 353 2.19 -15.39 -17.15
CA TRP A 353 2.28 -15.26 -18.62
C TRP A 353 2.89 -16.49 -19.32
N GLU A 354 3.40 -17.47 -18.59
CA GLU A 354 3.96 -18.70 -19.16
C GLU A 354 2.85 -19.69 -19.53
N TYR A 355 2.08 -19.34 -20.58
CA TYR A 355 0.90 -20.07 -21.03
C TYR A 355 1.12 -21.57 -21.26
N SER A 356 2.28 -21.96 -21.77
CA SER A 356 2.60 -23.36 -22.04
C SER A 356 2.65 -24.25 -20.80
N ARG A 357 2.93 -23.66 -19.63
CA ARG A 357 2.97 -24.39 -18.34
C ARG A 357 1.62 -24.39 -17.63
N HIS A 358 0.93 -23.24 -17.63
CA HIS A 358 -0.28 -23.00 -16.81
C HIS A 358 -1.36 -22.26 -17.62
N PRO A 359 -1.96 -22.88 -18.66
CA PRO A 359 -2.88 -22.18 -19.56
C PRO A 359 -4.12 -21.62 -18.84
N ALA A 360 -4.73 -22.38 -17.92
CA ALA A 360 -5.91 -21.94 -17.18
C ALA A 360 -5.61 -20.76 -16.24
N GLU A 361 -4.45 -20.76 -15.59
CA GLU A 361 -4.01 -19.65 -14.74
C GLU A 361 -3.72 -18.40 -15.56
N THR A 362 -3.09 -18.55 -16.73
CA THR A 362 -2.85 -17.44 -17.66
C THR A 362 -4.16 -16.82 -18.14
N GLU A 363 -5.14 -17.62 -18.52
CA GLU A 363 -6.45 -17.14 -18.95
C GLU A 363 -7.18 -16.41 -17.80
N PHE A 364 -7.16 -16.97 -16.61
CA PHE A 364 -7.73 -16.32 -15.41
C PHE A 364 -7.03 -15.00 -15.11
N ALA A 365 -5.68 -15.00 -15.07
CA ALA A 365 -4.90 -13.80 -14.80
C ALA A 365 -5.15 -12.71 -15.87
N ALA A 366 -5.27 -13.09 -17.14
CA ALA A 366 -5.61 -12.16 -18.21
C ALA A 366 -7.01 -11.54 -18.03
N ALA A 367 -8.00 -12.35 -17.60
CA ALA A 367 -9.34 -11.84 -17.29
C ALA A 367 -9.32 -10.88 -16.09
N TYR A 368 -8.51 -11.20 -15.07
CA TYR A 368 -8.31 -10.35 -13.89
C TYR A 368 -7.60 -9.04 -14.25
N ALA A 369 -6.60 -9.07 -15.14
CA ALA A 369 -5.95 -7.88 -15.69
C ALA A 369 -6.94 -7.00 -16.48
N ALA A 370 -7.78 -7.62 -17.30
CA ALA A 370 -8.83 -6.90 -18.06
C ALA A 370 -9.82 -6.23 -17.12
N LEU A 371 -10.21 -6.90 -16.03
CA LEU A 371 -11.06 -6.30 -14.99
C LEU A 371 -10.38 -5.11 -14.31
N ASN A 372 -9.10 -5.25 -13.93
CA ASN A 372 -8.31 -4.15 -13.36
C ASN A 372 -8.25 -2.96 -14.33
N LEU A 373 -7.96 -3.22 -15.60
CA LEU A 373 -7.95 -2.19 -16.64
C LEU A 373 -9.31 -1.51 -16.79
N ALA A 374 -10.42 -2.25 -16.69
CA ALA A 374 -11.77 -1.66 -16.75
C ALA A 374 -12.02 -0.67 -15.60
N TYR A 375 -11.56 -0.96 -14.37
CA TYR A 375 -11.62 -0.01 -13.25
C TYR A 375 -10.79 1.24 -13.54
N LEU A 376 -9.56 1.09 -14.05
CA LEU A 376 -8.67 2.21 -14.38
C LEU A 376 -9.27 3.08 -15.48
N VAL A 377 -9.78 2.48 -16.55
CA VAL A 377 -10.43 3.21 -17.67
C VAL A 377 -11.66 3.96 -17.17
N ALA A 378 -12.51 3.31 -16.38
CA ALA A 378 -13.68 3.97 -15.80
C ALA A 378 -13.28 5.18 -14.91
N ALA A 379 -12.23 5.02 -14.10
CA ALA A 379 -11.71 6.12 -13.28
C ALA A 379 -11.14 7.26 -14.13
N CYS A 380 -10.41 6.95 -15.20
CA CYS A 380 -9.90 7.95 -16.15
C CYS A 380 -11.06 8.72 -16.84
N ILE A 381 -12.12 8.01 -17.27
CA ILE A 381 -13.33 8.64 -17.83
C ILE A 381 -13.99 9.58 -16.79
N GLY A 382 -14.08 9.13 -15.54
CA GLY A 382 -14.61 9.95 -14.45
C GLY A 382 -13.74 11.19 -14.18
N LEU A 383 -12.43 11.03 -14.16
CA LEU A 383 -11.47 12.11 -13.98
C LEU A 383 -11.52 13.11 -15.14
N TYR A 384 -11.66 12.64 -16.37
CA TYR A 384 -11.81 13.50 -17.56
C TYR A 384 -13.00 14.46 -17.44
N ARG A 385 -14.04 14.07 -16.70
CA ARG A 385 -15.20 14.94 -16.40
C ARG A 385 -14.91 16.00 -15.35
N TRP A 386 -13.75 15.98 -14.75
CA TRP A 386 -13.24 16.91 -13.77
C TRP A 386 -14.21 17.20 -12.61
N PRO A 387 -14.64 16.19 -11.83
CA PRO A 387 -15.54 16.40 -10.71
C PRO A 387 -14.88 17.29 -9.62
N ARG A 388 -15.70 17.73 -8.64
CA ARG A 388 -15.17 18.52 -7.52
C ARG A 388 -13.99 17.82 -6.87
N PHE A 389 -12.97 18.59 -6.48
CA PHE A 389 -11.76 18.12 -5.78
C PHE A 389 -10.84 17.20 -6.59
N SER A 390 -11.00 17.15 -7.93
CA SER A 390 -10.09 16.38 -8.80
C SER A 390 -8.60 16.69 -8.56
N GLY A 391 -8.26 17.96 -8.28
CA GLY A 391 -6.88 18.34 -7.96
C GLY A 391 -6.33 17.69 -6.68
N ALA A 392 -7.17 17.53 -5.65
CA ALA A 392 -6.76 16.85 -4.40
C ALA A 392 -6.57 15.34 -4.63
N ILE A 393 -7.48 14.71 -5.41
CA ILE A 393 -7.36 13.30 -5.81
C ILE A 393 -6.07 13.08 -6.59
N LEU A 394 -5.81 13.91 -7.62
CA LEU A 394 -4.60 13.81 -8.43
C LEU A 394 -3.34 14.05 -7.59
N ALA A 395 -3.35 15.01 -6.67
CA ALA A 395 -2.20 15.26 -5.81
C ALA A 395 -1.81 14.02 -5.01
N PHE A 396 -2.78 13.32 -4.40
CA PHE A 396 -2.48 12.09 -3.67
C PHE A 396 -1.96 10.99 -4.60
N VAL A 397 -2.63 10.73 -5.72
CA VAL A 397 -2.23 9.67 -6.67
C VAL A 397 -0.82 9.94 -7.22
N LEU A 398 -0.51 11.20 -7.57
CA LEU A 398 0.82 11.57 -8.08
C LEU A 398 1.90 11.46 -7.01
N LEU A 399 1.64 11.91 -5.77
CA LEU A 399 2.56 11.73 -4.65
C LEU A 399 2.81 10.25 -4.37
N ARG A 400 1.76 9.43 -4.43
CA ARG A 400 1.87 7.98 -4.28
C ARG A 400 2.73 7.38 -5.38
N CYS A 401 2.43 7.67 -6.64
CA CYS A 401 3.23 7.19 -7.78
C CYS A 401 4.69 7.65 -7.68
N ALA A 402 4.95 8.89 -7.27
CA ALA A 402 6.32 9.38 -7.08
C ALA A 402 7.07 8.58 -6.01
N LEU A 403 6.42 8.25 -4.89
CA LEU A 403 7.00 7.39 -3.87
C LEU A 403 7.25 5.97 -4.41
N LEU A 404 6.23 5.35 -5.03
CA LEU A 404 6.32 3.98 -5.55
C LEU A 404 7.41 3.82 -6.62
N ALA A 405 7.67 4.86 -7.42
CA ALA A 405 8.78 4.88 -8.39
C ALA A 405 10.17 4.72 -7.74
N THR A 406 10.30 5.00 -6.43
CA THR A 406 11.57 4.91 -5.69
C THR A 406 11.81 3.55 -5.04
N LEU A 407 10.83 2.64 -5.03
CA LEU A 407 10.94 1.35 -4.34
C LEU A 407 11.88 0.38 -5.05
N GLU A 408 12.54 -0.43 -4.27
CA GLU A 408 13.37 -1.56 -4.71
C GLU A 408 12.53 -2.79 -5.06
N ALA A 409 11.48 -3.04 -4.28
CA ALA A 409 10.60 -4.20 -4.34
C ALA A 409 9.19 -3.74 -4.78
N PRO A 410 8.88 -3.69 -6.08
CA PRO A 410 7.56 -3.32 -6.57
C PRO A 410 6.55 -4.44 -6.31
N GLU A 411 5.45 -4.10 -5.64
CA GLU A 411 4.33 -5.02 -5.42
C GLU A 411 3.02 -4.34 -5.82
N PRO A 412 2.10 -5.05 -6.53
CA PRO A 412 0.81 -4.48 -6.96
C PRO A 412 -0.03 -3.95 -5.79
N ARG A 413 0.06 -4.59 -4.60
CA ARG A 413 -0.67 -4.17 -3.39
C ARG A 413 -0.44 -2.70 -3.02
N TYR A 414 0.72 -2.13 -3.32
CA TYR A 414 1.04 -0.74 -2.97
C TYR A 414 0.24 0.30 -3.76
N THR A 415 -0.50 -0.09 -4.78
CA THR A 415 -1.43 0.81 -5.50
C THR A 415 -2.86 0.72 -4.99
N LEU A 416 -3.18 -0.20 -4.07
CA LEU A 416 -4.53 -0.37 -3.51
C LEU A 416 -5.02 0.89 -2.79
N GLU A 417 -4.14 1.64 -2.17
CA GLU A 417 -4.48 2.88 -1.46
C GLU A 417 -5.07 3.95 -2.37
N CYS A 418 -4.88 3.82 -3.69
CA CYS A 418 -5.55 4.68 -4.66
C CYS A 418 -6.98 4.21 -5.01
N PHE A 419 -7.37 2.97 -4.65
CA PHE A 419 -8.66 2.40 -5.05
C PHE A 419 -9.89 3.14 -4.52
N PRO A 420 -9.93 3.70 -3.29
CA PRO A 420 -11.04 4.55 -2.87
C PRO A 420 -11.31 5.72 -3.82
N MET A 421 -10.25 6.32 -4.36
CA MET A 421 -10.34 7.40 -5.35
C MET A 421 -10.76 6.87 -6.71
N LEU A 422 -10.22 5.71 -7.13
CA LEU A 422 -10.59 5.05 -8.39
C LEU A 422 -12.08 4.72 -8.40
N PHE A 423 -12.62 4.15 -7.32
CA PHE A 423 -14.06 3.85 -7.24
C PHE A 423 -14.92 5.09 -7.31
N ALA A 424 -14.53 6.15 -6.60
CA ALA A 424 -15.27 7.40 -6.63
C ALA A 424 -15.28 8.01 -8.03
N LEU A 425 -14.12 8.08 -8.71
CA LEU A 425 -14.01 8.57 -10.07
C LEU A 425 -14.71 7.65 -11.07
N ALA A 426 -14.57 6.33 -10.97
CA ALA A 426 -15.27 5.37 -11.81
C ALA A 426 -16.80 5.52 -11.66
N GLY A 427 -17.28 5.78 -10.45
CA GLY A 427 -18.69 6.12 -10.21
C GLY A 427 -19.14 7.34 -11.00
N VAL A 428 -18.30 8.37 -11.11
CA VAL A 428 -18.56 9.58 -11.90
C VAL A 428 -18.69 9.26 -13.40
N ALA A 429 -17.99 8.23 -13.91
CA ALA A 429 -18.13 7.83 -15.32
C ALA A 429 -19.57 7.44 -15.71
N PHE A 430 -20.40 7.04 -14.76
CA PHE A 430 -21.81 6.67 -15.00
C PHE A 430 -22.79 7.83 -14.95
N GLU A 431 -22.32 9.08 -14.78
CA GLU A 431 -23.13 10.27 -14.86
C GLU A 431 -23.69 10.55 -16.27
N ARG A 432 -24.85 11.18 -16.36
CA ARG A 432 -25.38 11.68 -17.63
C ARG A 432 -24.69 12.99 -18.04
N ARG A 433 -24.21 13.10 -19.27
CA ARG A 433 -23.45 14.26 -19.82
C ARG A 433 -24.09 15.63 -19.58
N SER A 434 -25.39 15.73 -19.36
CA SER A 434 -26.11 17.00 -19.27
C SER A 434 -25.92 17.80 -17.97
N MET A 435 -25.27 17.22 -16.94
CA MET A 435 -25.20 17.85 -15.62
C MET A 435 -23.93 18.69 -15.38
N TYR A 436 -22.87 18.52 -16.17
CA TYR A 436 -21.57 19.16 -15.94
C TYR A 436 -21.45 20.61 -16.42
N LEU A 437 -22.46 21.14 -17.15
CA LEU A 437 -22.44 22.53 -17.67
C LEU A 437 -22.93 23.57 -16.65
N ARG A 438 -23.24 23.22 -15.39
CA ARG A 438 -23.91 24.13 -14.45
C ARG A 438 -23.28 24.29 -13.06
N LEU A 439 -22.02 23.95 -12.86
CA LEU A 439 -21.38 24.27 -11.58
C LEU A 439 -20.34 25.39 -11.81
N PRO A 440 -20.52 26.58 -11.20
CA PRO A 440 -19.47 27.58 -11.16
C PRO A 440 -18.29 27.05 -10.33
N VAL A 441 -17.09 27.31 -10.80
CA VAL A 441 -15.78 27.00 -10.22
C VAL A 441 -15.62 27.64 -8.84
#